data_4d37298e0f93ad450b1c7c088fa06b64
#
_entry.id   4d37298e0f93ad450b1c7c088fa06b64
#
_cell.length_a   1.000
_cell.length_b   1.000
_cell.length_c   1.000
_cell.angle_alpha   90.00
_cell.angle_beta   90.00
_cell.angle_gamma   90.00
#
_symmetry.space_group_name_H-M   'P 1'
#
loop_
_entity.id
_entity.type
_entity.pdbx_description
1 polymer ?
#
loop_
_entity_poly.entity_id
_entity_poly.type
_entity_poly.pdbx_seq_one_letter_code
_entity_poly.pdbx_strand_id
1 'polypeptide(L)'
;MAVRMPNHPVALDLIRKSGCLIAAPSANTSGRPSPTEAQHVAEDLSGRIAMILDGGPVGIGIESTIIDLTEDKPMVLRPGYITPEMLSEVLGEEVVIDPGIIAADDTRKPKAPGMKYKHYAPKADMVIVDGAQDAVVAKINELTAARQAEGKKVAVIATEETKEQYDADVILCIGKRADEDAIAQHLYKILRECDELNVGEIYSECFQTPRIGQAIMKRLLKAAGHTVIHV
;
A
#
# COMPACT_ATOMS: atom_id res chain seq x y z
N MET A 1 14.75 -10.09 17.82
CA MET A 1 13.32 -10.04 18.21
C MET A 1 12.77 -8.73 17.66
N ALA A 2 11.58 -8.74 17.06
CA ALA A 2 10.94 -7.50 16.56
C ALA A 2 9.87 -7.03 17.56
N VAL A 3 9.81 -5.71 17.81
CA VAL A 3 8.83 -5.06 18.69
C VAL A 3 8.05 -4.06 17.87
N ARG A 4 6.72 -4.04 18.02
CA ARG A 4 5.84 -3.03 17.41
C ARG A 4 5.35 -2.07 18.47
N MET A 5 5.35 -0.79 18.14
CA MET A 5 4.87 0.29 19.00
C MET A 5 3.70 1.01 18.33
N PRO A 6 2.44 0.62 18.61
CA PRO A 6 1.28 1.30 18.06
C PRO A 6 1.08 2.65 18.74
N ASN A 7 0.48 3.61 18.02
CA ASN A 7 0.04 4.90 18.57
C ASN A 7 -1.49 4.99 18.74
N HIS A 8 -2.23 3.94 18.36
CA HIS A 8 -3.68 3.94 18.41
C HIS A 8 -4.19 3.68 19.84
N PRO A 9 -5.08 4.53 20.41
CA PRO A 9 -5.49 4.43 21.81
C PRO A 9 -6.17 3.11 22.16
N VAL A 10 -7.05 2.58 21.30
CA VAL A 10 -7.72 1.28 21.53
C VAL A 10 -6.70 0.14 21.55
N ALA A 11 -5.72 0.15 20.64
CA ALA A 11 -4.67 -0.87 20.62
C ALA A 11 -3.78 -0.81 21.87
N LEU A 12 -3.41 0.40 22.30
CA LEU A 12 -2.62 0.59 23.53
C LEU A 12 -3.38 0.15 24.77
N ASP A 13 -4.67 0.47 24.86
CA ASP A 13 -5.52 0.04 25.97
C ASP A 13 -5.69 -1.48 26.02
N LEU A 14 -5.89 -2.10 24.86
CA LEU A 14 -5.96 -3.57 24.77
C LEU A 14 -4.68 -4.21 25.28
N ILE A 15 -3.51 -3.73 24.82
CA ILE A 15 -2.20 -4.24 25.25
C ILE A 15 -2.03 -4.09 26.77
N ARG A 16 -2.34 -2.91 27.33
CA ARG A 16 -2.21 -2.66 28.76
C ARG A 16 -3.15 -3.52 29.61
N LYS A 17 -4.42 -3.65 29.18
CA LYS A 17 -5.46 -4.36 29.94
C LYS A 17 -5.34 -5.88 29.81
N SER A 18 -4.78 -6.39 28.72
CA SER A 18 -4.59 -7.83 28.54
C SER A 18 -3.55 -8.43 29.48
N GLY A 19 -2.59 -7.62 29.94
CA GLY A 19 -1.49 -8.09 30.80
C GLY A 19 -0.55 -9.10 30.14
N CYS A 20 -0.61 -9.27 28.81
CA CYS A 20 0.21 -10.21 28.06
C CYS A 20 0.86 -9.57 26.83
N LEU A 21 1.88 -10.23 26.28
CA LEU A 21 2.49 -9.88 25.01
C LEU A 21 1.57 -10.32 23.87
N ILE A 22 1.33 -9.42 22.90
CA ILE A 22 0.45 -9.67 21.75
C ILE A 22 1.28 -9.78 20.49
N ALA A 23 1.18 -10.90 19.80
CA ALA A 23 1.71 -11.06 18.44
C ALA A 23 0.57 -10.78 17.44
N ALA A 24 0.78 -9.86 16.49
CA ALA A 24 -0.27 -9.41 15.60
C ALA A 24 0.23 -9.31 14.14
N PRO A 25 -0.30 -10.14 13.22
CA PRO A 25 -0.19 -9.90 11.78
C PRO A 25 -1.24 -8.87 11.31
N SER A 26 -1.29 -8.60 9.99
CA SER A 26 -2.45 -7.91 9.40
C SER A 26 -3.69 -8.82 9.47
N ALA A 27 -4.86 -8.20 9.75
CA ALA A 27 -6.11 -8.93 9.98
C ALA A 27 -6.87 -9.19 8.66
N ASN A 28 -6.22 -9.86 7.71
CA ASN A 28 -6.77 -10.21 6.40
C ASN A 28 -6.43 -11.66 6.01
N THR A 29 -7.16 -12.20 5.04
CA THR A 29 -6.74 -13.44 4.37
C THR A 29 -5.50 -13.20 3.52
N SER A 30 -4.63 -14.21 3.43
CA SER A 30 -3.34 -14.09 2.73
C SER A 30 -3.51 -13.63 1.28
N GLY A 31 -2.67 -12.68 0.86
CA GLY A 31 -2.65 -12.13 -0.50
C GLY A 31 -3.55 -10.91 -0.72
N ARG A 32 -4.63 -10.74 0.05
CA ARG A 32 -5.54 -9.58 -0.07
C ARG A 32 -4.89 -8.29 0.44
N PRO A 33 -5.36 -7.11 -0.03
CA PRO A 33 -4.94 -5.82 0.52
C PRO A 33 -5.17 -5.75 2.04
N SER A 34 -4.23 -5.13 2.78
CA SER A 34 -4.37 -4.97 4.23
C SER A 34 -5.65 -4.21 4.58
N PRO A 35 -6.36 -4.61 5.67
CA PRO A 35 -7.59 -3.93 6.08
C PRO A 35 -7.28 -2.53 6.61
N THR A 36 -8.13 -1.56 6.26
CA THR A 36 -8.06 -0.18 6.72
C THR A 36 -9.29 0.25 7.50
N GLU A 37 -10.32 -0.60 7.54
CA GLU A 37 -11.58 -0.42 8.25
C GLU A 37 -12.02 -1.75 8.88
N ALA A 38 -12.85 -1.70 9.92
CA ALA A 38 -13.35 -2.90 10.59
C ALA A 38 -14.16 -3.80 9.66
N GLN A 39 -14.88 -3.23 8.69
CA GLN A 39 -15.63 -3.99 7.68
C GLN A 39 -14.71 -4.90 6.87
N HIS A 40 -13.53 -4.44 6.45
CA HIS A 40 -12.56 -5.27 5.73
C HIS A 40 -12.11 -6.49 6.53
N VAL A 41 -11.99 -6.33 7.86
CA VAL A 41 -11.68 -7.43 8.77
C VAL A 41 -12.85 -8.40 8.86
N ALA A 42 -14.08 -7.88 8.95
CA ALA A 42 -15.29 -8.69 8.99
C ALA A 42 -15.46 -9.53 7.72
N GLU A 43 -15.22 -8.94 6.55
CA GLU A 43 -15.26 -9.66 5.27
C GLU A 43 -14.28 -10.82 5.19
N ASP A 44 -13.06 -10.60 5.69
CA ASP A 44 -11.99 -11.59 5.60
C ASP A 44 -12.08 -12.68 6.68
N LEU A 45 -12.53 -12.33 7.89
CA LEU A 45 -12.35 -13.15 9.07
C LEU A 45 -13.64 -13.49 9.84
N SER A 46 -14.84 -13.05 9.39
CA SER A 46 -16.10 -13.47 10.05
C SER A 46 -16.23 -14.99 10.09
N GLY A 47 -16.67 -15.49 11.24
CA GLY A 47 -16.76 -16.93 11.52
C GLY A 47 -15.42 -17.61 11.84
N ARG A 48 -14.29 -16.89 11.76
CA ARG A 48 -12.94 -17.40 12.08
C ARG A 48 -12.36 -16.80 13.35
N ILE A 49 -12.87 -15.65 13.77
CA ILE A 49 -12.47 -14.93 14.98
C ILE A 49 -13.70 -14.62 15.83
N ALA A 50 -13.51 -14.50 17.14
CA ALA A 50 -14.60 -14.30 18.09
C ALA A 50 -15.09 -12.85 18.17
N MET A 51 -14.22 -11.85 17.89
CA MET A 51 -14.52 -10.45 18.11
C MET A 51 -13.65 -9.55 17.20
N ILE A 52 -14.20 -8.43 16.80
CA ILE A 52 -13.52 -7.32 16.17
C ILE A 52 -13.69 -6.10 17.06
N LEU A 53 -12.59 -5.44 17.41
CA LEU A 53 -12.62 -4.13 18.07
C LEU A 53 -12.46 -3.05 16.98
N ASP A 54 -13.54 -2.34 16.72
CA ASP A 54 -13.54 -1.26 15.75
C ASP A 54 -12.95 0.02 16.38
N GLY A 55 -11.79 0.41 15.92
CA GLY A 55 -11.13 1.66 16.31
C GLY A 55 -11.37 2.82 15.32
N GLY A 56 -12.25 2.63 14.35
CA GLY A 56 -12.43 3.54 13.23
C GLY A 56 -11.45 3.27 12.06
N PRO A 57 -11.54 4.06 10.99
CA PRO A 57 -10.63 3.97 9.86
C PRO A 57 -9.19 4.29 10.28
N VAL A 58 -8.21 3.62 9.63
CA VAL A 58 -6.80 3.86 9.92
C VAL A 58 -6.36 5.24 9.46
N GLY A 59 -5.50 5.91 10.25
CA GLY A 59 -5.02 7.26 9.91
C GLY A 59 -3.92 7.29 8.85
N ILE A 60 -3.12 6.23 8.71
CA ILE A 60 -1.96 6.19 7.81
C ILE A 60 -2.21 5.34 6.55
N GLY A 61 -2.87 4.19 6.69
CA GLY A 61 -3.29 3.32 5.59
C GLY A 61 -2.23 2.33 5.06
N ILE A 62 -0.96 2.52 5.34
CA ILE A 62 0.14 1.61 4.97
C ILE A 62 0.84 1.05 6.20
N GLU A 63 1.53 -0.07 6.04
CA GLU A 63 2.22 -0.72 7.15
C GLU A 63 3.36 0.12 7.69
N SER A 64 3.64 -0.07 8.99
CA SER A 64 4.70 0.62 9.73
C SER A 64 6.08 0.43 9.09
N THR A 65 6.93 1.43 9.24
CA THR A 65 8.37 1.32 8.99
C THR A 65 8.95 0.23 9.90
N ILE A 66 9.85 -0.58 9.35
CA ILE A 66 10.66 -1.53 10.12
C ILE A 66 12.10 -1.07 10.07
N ILE A 67 12.67 -0.84 11.23
CA ILE A 67 14.09 -0.49 11.39
C ILE A 67 14.81 -1.61 12.13
N ASP A 68 16.00 -1.95 11.66
CA ASP A 68 16.94 -2.82 12.33
C ASP A 68 17.97 -1.96 13.10
N LEU A 69 18.06 -2.19 14.40
CA LEU A 69 18.98 -1.53 15.31
C LEU A 69 20.04 -2.50 15.86
N THR A 70 20.20 -3.67 15.25
CA THR A 70 21.12 -4.71 15.73
C THR A 70 22.45 -4.74 14.97
N GLU A 71 22.56 -3.98 13.90
CA GLU A 71 23.78 -3.80 13.10
C GLU A 71 24.52 -2.52 13.50
N ASP A 72 25.70 -2.30 12.95
CA ASP A 72 26.54 -1.12 13.25
C ASP A 72 25.87 0.21 12.88
N LYS A 73 25.02 0.21 11.86
CA LYS A 73 24.21 1.36 11.46
C LYS A 73 22.72 0.99 11.47
N PRO A 74 21.87 1.87 12.00
CA PRO A 74 20.41 1.69 11.89
C PRO A 74 19.99 1.58 10.44
N MET A 75 19.16 0.55 10.12
CA MET A 75 18.79 0.23 8.75
C MET A 75 17.30 0.04 8.60
N VAL A 76 16.66 0.74 7.64
CA VAL A 76 15.25 0.53 7.30
C VAL A 76 15.12 -0.73 6.45
N LEU A 77 14.41 -1.72 6.98
CA LEU A 77 14.08 -2.99 6.31
C LEU A 77 12.75 -2.93 5.55
N ARG A 78 11.86 -2.02 5.89
CA ARG A 78 10.60 -1.77 5.19
C ARG A 78 10.23 -0.30 5.33
N PRO A 79 10.16 0.47 4.24
CA PRO A 79 9.71 1.85 4.29
C PRO A 79 8.22 1.92 4.61
N GLY A 80 7.85 2.90 5.43
CA GLY A 80 6.49 3.21 5.85
C GLY A 80 6.35 4.71 6.08
N TYR A 81 5.42 5.11 6.94
CA TYR A 81 5.15 6.51 7.25
C TYR A 81 6.34 7.23 7.92
N ILE A 82 7.03 6.54 8.83
CA ILE A 82 8.24 7.07 9.48
C ILE A 82 9.38 6.93 8.49
N THR A 83 9.97 8.06 8.08
CA THR A 83 11.03 8.10 7.06
C THR A 83 12.42 7.92 7.66
N PRO A 84 13.44 7.58 6.85
CA PRO A 84 14.84 7.52 7.32
C PRO A 84 15.33 8.84 7.91
N GLU A 85 14.88 9.98 7.34
CA GLU A 85 15.26 11.31 7.82
C GLU A 85 14.69 11.56 9.23
N MET A 86 13.41 11.25 9.47
CA MET A 86 12.78 11.36 10.79
C MET A 86 13.49 10.48 11.83
N LEU A 87 13.91 9.26 11.42
CA LEU A 87 14.65 8.36 12.30
C LEU A 87 16.05 8.89 12.58
N SER A 88 16.75 9.42 11.58
CA SER A 88 18.08 9.99 11.72
C SER A 88 18.10 11.19 12.67
N GLU A 89 17.06 12.04 12.59
CA GLU A 89 16.91 13.17 13.51
C GLU A 89 16.77 12.73 14.97
N VAL A 90 15.97 11.68 15.22
CA VAL A 90 15.75 11.17 16.59
C VAL A 90 16.95 10.40 17.13
N LEU A 91 17.63 9.63 16.27
CA LEU A 91 18.77 8.79 16.69
C LEU A 91 20.08 9.58 16.77
N GLY A 92 20.18 10.74 16.10
CA GLY A 92 21.39 11.54 16.01
C GLY A 92 22.48 10.93 15.12
N GLU A 93 22.11 9.98 14.26
CA GLU A 93 23.00 9.33 13.30
C GLU A 93 22.26 8.97 12.00
N GLU A 94 23.02 8.72 10.93
CA GLU A 94 22.48 8.39 9.61
C GLU A 94 21.79 7.03 9.63
N VAL A 95 20.50 6.99 9.24
CA VAL A 95 19.73 5.77 9.00
C VAL A 95 19.77 5.42 7.53
N VAL A 96 20.26 4.22 7.21
CA VAL A 96 20.35 3.74 5.83
C VAL A 96 19.15 2.91 5.44
N ILE A 97 18.90 2.77 4.14
CA ILE A 97 17.87 1.86 3.61
C ILE A 97 18.55 0.57 3.17
N ASP A 98 17.96 -0.58 3.52
CA ASP A 98 18.45 -1.88 3.05
C ASP A 98 18.57 -1.91 1.52
N PRO A 99 19.76 -2.18 0.95
CA PRO A 99 19.94 -2.24 -0.49
C PRO A 99 18.99 -3.20 -1.22
N GLY A 100 18.53 -4.28 -0.55
CA GLY A 100 17.50 -5.18 -1.08
C GLY A 100 16.12 -4.55 -1.25
N ILE A 101 15.94 -3.34 -0.71
CA ILE A 101 14.73 -2.55 -0.95
C ILE A 101 14.86 -1.75 -2.24
N ILE A 102 16.05 -1.31 -2.58
CA ILE A 102 16.34 -0.45 -3.73
C ILE A 102 16.51 -1.29 -4.99
N ALA A 103 17.17 -2.45 -4.89
CA ALA A 103 17.41 -3.33 -6.02
C ALA A 103 16.21 -4.27 -6.27
N ALA A 104 15.61 -4.20 -7.44
CA ALA A 104 14.49 -5.05 -7.86
C ALA A 104 14.86 -6.55 -7.99
N ASP A 105 16.15 -6.87 -8.04
CA ASP A 105 16.70 -8.21 -8.34
C ASP A 105 17.64 -8.73 -7.24
N ASP A 106 17.16 -8.70 -5.99
CA ASP A 106 17.96 -9.19 -4.87
C ASP A 106 17.69 -10.66 -4.54
N THR A 107 18.70 -11.50 -4.76
CA THR A 107 18.69 -12.94 -4.42
C THR A 107 18.83 -13.22 -2.92
N ARG A 108 19.05 -12.21 -2.08
CA ARG A 108 19.20 -12.34 -0.63
C ARG A 108 17.91 -12.78 0.06
N LYS A 109 18.05 -13.47 1.19
CA LYS A 109 16.90 -13.83 2.02
C LYS A 109 16.26 -12.56 2.60
N PRO A 110 14.92 -12.39 2.46
CA PRO A 110 14.23 -11.23 3.01
C PRO A 110 14.37 -11.20 4.55
N LYS A 111 14.84 -10.09 5.09
CA LYS A 111 14.96 -9.86 6.55
C LYS A 111 13.62 -9.46 7.20
N ALA A 112 12.59 -9.10 6.41
CA ALA A 112 11.29 -8.66 6.92
C ALA A 112 10.11 -9.23 6.11
N PRO A 113 8.91 -9.40 6.72
CA PRO A 113 7.71 -9.84 6.03
C PRO A 113 7.30 -8.90 4.88
N GLY A 114 6.77 -9.46 3.80
CA GLY A 114 6.25 -8.69 2.67
C GLY A 114 7.31 -8.23 1.66
N MET A 115 8.52 -8.74 1.69
CA MET A 115 9.58 -8.34 0.74
C MET A 115 9.52 -9.06 -0.62
N LYS A 116 9.00 -10.29 -0.73
CA LYS A 116 9.33 -11.18 -1.88
C LYS A 116 8.19 -11.65 -2.78
N TYR A 117 6.92 -11.44 -2.49
CA TYR A 117 5.82 -12.03 -3.29
C TYR A 117 4.78 -10.99 -3.70
N LYS A 118 3.95 -11.32 -4.71
CA LYS A 118 2.73 -10.56 -5.03
C LYS A 118 1.90 -10.51 -3.75
N HIS A 119 1.83 -9.35 -3.15
CA HIS A 119 1.10 -9.08 -1.91
C HIS A 119 0.19 -7.89 -2.11
N TYR A 120 -0.92 -7.85 -1.38
CA TYR A 120 -1.87 -6.74 -1.45
C TYR A 120 -2.60 -6.66 -2.81
N ALA A 121 -2.54 -7.72 -3.60
CA ALA A 121 -3.08 -7.71 -4.94
C ALA A 121 -4.62 -7.78 -4.93
N PRO A 122 -5.30 -6.92 -5.69
CA PRO A 122 -6.69 -7.12 -6.07
C PRO A 122 -6.82 -8.39 -6.93
N LYS A 123 -8.05 -8.85 -7.12
CA LYS A 123 -8.34 -10.02 -7.97
C LYS A 123 -8.06 -9.75 -9.44
N ALA A 124 -8.38 -8.52 -9.89
CA ALA A 124 -8.12 -8.08 -11.26
C ALA A 124 -6.63 -7.88 -11.52
N ASP A 125 -6.23 -8.00 -12.77
CA ASP A 125 -4.90 -7.62 -13.20
C ASP A 125 -4.73 -6.10 -13.12
N MET A 126 -3.56 -5.67 -12.66
CA MET A 126 -3.26 -4.27 -12.44
C MET A 126 -1.99 -3.86 -13.17
N VAL A 127 -2.02 -2.70 -13.83
CA VAL A 127 -0.89 -2.10 -14.53
C VAL A 127 -0.69 -0.66 -14.06
N ILE A 128 0.56 -0.30 -13.77
CA ILE A 128 0.95 1.08 -13.46
C ILE A 128 1.46 1.73 -14.73
N VAL A 129 1.05 2.96 -15.00
CA VAL A 129 1.58 3.78 -16.11
C VAL A 129 2.39 4.92 -15.52
N ASP A 130 3.64 5.03 -15.93
CA ASP A 130 4.62 5.99 -15.41
C ASP A 130 5.19 6.85 -16.54
N GLY A 131 5.27 8.16 -16.31
CA GLY A 131 5.77 9.13 -17.27
C GLY A 131 5.22 10.53 -17.05
N ALA A 132 5.27 11.37 -18.11
CA ALA A 132 4.67 12.68 -18.09
C ALA A 132 3.13 12.58 -17.98
N GLN A 133 2.50 13.45 -17.18
CA GLN A 133 1.07 13.35 -16.85
C GLN A 133 0.17 13.19 -18.08
N ASP A 134 0.36 14.04 -19.11
CA ASP A 134 -0.47 13.99 -20.31
C ASP A 134 -0.27 12.68 -21.10
N ALA A 135 0.96 12.14 -21.14
CA ALA A 135 1.26 10.86 -21.77
C ALA A 135 0.66 9.70 -21.00
N VAL A 136 0.69 9.75 -19.66
CA VAL A 136 0.05 8.78 -18.78
C VAL A 136 -1.46 8.73 -19.00
N VAL A 137 -2.12 9.90 -19.03
CA VAL A 137 -3.57 9.99 -19.29
C VAL A 137 -3.91 9.41 -20.66
N ALA A 138 -3.19 9.82 -21.70
CA ALA A 138 -3.42 9.33 -23.06
C ALA A 138 -3.25 7.79 -23.13
N LYS A 139 -2.21 7.26 -22.51
CA LYS A 139 -1.93 5.82 -22.53
C LYS A 139 -2.96 5.02 -21.74
N ILE A 140 -3.36 5.49 -20.57
CA ILE A 140 -4.41 4.81 -19.77
C ILE A 140 -5.72 4.79 -20.55
N ASN A 141 -6.12 5.89 -21.21
CA ASN A 141 -7.34 5.92 -22.02
C ASN A 141 -7.26 4.97 -23.23
N GLU A 142 -6.11 4.90 -23.91
CA GLU A 142 -5.86 3.92 -25.00
C GLU A 142 -6.07 2.47 -24.49
N LEU A 143 -5.43 2.13 -23.37
CA LEU A 143 -5.52 0.79 -22.79
C LEU A 143 -6.93 0.48 -22.29
N THR A 144 -7.60 1.44 -21.67
CA THR A 144 -8.99 1.33 -21.20
C THR A 144 -9.93 1.02 -22.36
N ALA A 145 -9.89 1.80 -23.45
CA ALA A 145 -10.72 1.58 -24.62
C ALA A 145 -10.51 0.17 -25.23
N ALA A 146 -9.25 -0.28 -25.28
CA ALA A 146 -8.94 -1.62 -25.78
C ALA A 146 -9.59 -2.73 -24.93
N ARG A 147 -9.51 -2.61 -23.59
CA ARG A 147 -10.10 -3.61 -22.68
C ARG A 147 -11.63 -3.57 -22.65
N GLN A 148 -12.20 -2.38 -22.73
CA GLN A 148 -13.66 -2.21 -22.83
C GLN A 148 -14.20 -2.83 -24.14
N ALA A 149 -13.46 -2.71 -25.25
CA ALA A 149 -13.80 -3.37 -26.51
C ALA A 149 -13.77 -4.92 -26.41
N GLU A 150 -12.99 -5.47 -25.50
CA GLU A 150 -12.99 -6.89 -25.12
C GLU A 150 -14.13 -7.27 -24.15
N GLY A 151 -14.95 -6.32 -23.74
CA GLY A 151 -16.05 -6.53 -22.78
C GLY A 151 -15.61 -6.58 -21.32
N LYS A 152 -14.40 -6.14 -21.01
CA LYS A 152 -13.90 -6.06 -19.62
C LYS A 152 -14.35 -4.75 -18.96
N LYS A 153 -14.76 -4.84 -17.71
CA LYS A 153 -14.99 -3.67 -16.86
C LYS A 153 -13.65 -3.15 -16.34
N VAL A 154 -13.33 -1.90 -16.60
CA VAL A 154 -12.03 -1.30 -16.30
C VAL A 154 -12.16 -0.27 -15.17
N ALA A 155 -11.24 -0.32 -14.21
CA ALA A 155 -11.05 0.72 -13.20
C ALA A 155 -9.76 1.50 -13.45
N VAL A 156 -9.82 2.82 -13.17
CA VAL A 156 -8.65 3.69 -13.15
C VAL A 156 -8.48 4.28 -11.76
N ILE A 157 -7.29 4.13 -11.19
CA ILE A 157 -6.88 4.80 -9.95
C ILE A 157 -6.20 6.09 -10.34
N ALA A 158 -6.83 7.21 -10.04
CA ALA A 158 -6.46 8.55 -10.47
C ALA A 158 -6.34 9.53 -9.32
N THR A 159 -5.66 10.65 -9.53
CA THR A 159 -5.63 11.77 -8.61
C THR A 159 -6.81 12.74 -8.86
N GLU A 160 -7.04 13.69 -7.94
CA GLU A 160 -8.04 14.75 -8.15
C GLU A 160 -7.77 15.57 -9.40
N GLU A 161 -6.49 15.73 -9.78
CA GLU A 161 -6.04 16.53 -10.92
C GLU A 161 -6.33 15.87 -12.28
N THR A 162 -6.50 14.55 -12.31
CA THR A 162 -6.61 13.77 -13.55
C THR A 162 -7.89 12.98 -13.69
N LYS A 163 -8.65 12.75 -12.63
CA LYS A 163 -9.82 11.86 -12.61
C LYS A 163 -10.87 12.17 -13.70
N GLU A 164 -11.06 13.46 -14.04
CA GLU A 164 -12.01 13.89 -15.05
C GLU A 164 -11.50 13.70 -16.50
N GLN A 165 -10.24 13.25 -16.67
CA GLN A 165 -9.61 13.04 -17.97
C GLN A 165 -9.63 11.58 -18.42
N TYR A 166 -10.16 10.68 -17.59
CA TYR A 166 -10.25 9.26 -17.89
C TYR A 166 -11.67 8.86 -18.34
N ASP A 167 -11.71 7.95 -19.33
CA ASP A 167 -12.96 7.37 -19.85
C ASP A 167 -13.03 5.87 -19.48
N ALA A 168 -13.25 5.59 -18.20
CA ALA A 168 -13.29 4.24 -17.65
C ALA A 168 -14.65 3.94 -17.00
N ASP A 169 -15.00 2.64 -16.87
CA ASP A 169 -16.24 2.21 -16.21
C ASP A 169 -16.26 2.61 -14.73
N VAL A 170 -15.08 2.68 -14.10
CA VAL A 170 -14.91 3.05 -12.71
C VAL A 170 -13.68 3.95 -12.58
N ILE A 171 -13.84 5.11 -11.96
CA ILE A 171 -12.74 6.02 -11.65
C ILE A 171 -12.69 6.16 -10.13
N LEU A 172 -11.57 5.72 -9.55
CA LEU A 172 -11.30 5.73 -8.12
C LEU A 172 -10.28 6.82 -7.80
N CYS A 173 -10.74 7.88 -7.14
CA CYS A 173 -9.90 9.00 -6.76
C CYS A 173 -9.14 8.70 -5.46
N ILE A 174 -7.81 8.63 -5.55
CA ILE A 174 -6.93 8.35 -4.41
C ILE A 174 -6.64 9.60 -3.56
N GLY A 175 -6.92 10.79 -4.07
CA GLY A 175 -6.67 12.08 -3.43
C GLY A 175 -5.88 13.03 -4.33
N LYS A 176 -5.42 14.15 -3.78
CA LYS A 176 -4.56 15.08 -4.50
C LYS A 176 -3.15 14.50 -4.64
N ARG A 177 -2.51 14.72 -5.80
CA ARG A 177 -1.16 14.23 -6.07
C ARG A 177 -0.13 14.71 -5.04
N ALA A 178 -0.29 15.92 -4.53
CA ALA A 178 0.59 16.49 -3.51
C ALA A 178 0.29 16.01 -2.08
N ASP A 179 -0.85 15.36 -1.85
CA ASP A 179 -1.26 14.87 -0.53
C ASP A 179 -0.89 13.39 -0.36
N GLU A 180 0.38 13.16 -0.04
CA GLU A 180 0.93 11.81 0.18
C GLU A 180 0.22 11.04 1.29
N ASP A 181 -0.27 11.74 2.31
CA ASP A 181 -0.95 11.13 3.46
C ASP A 181 -2.33 10.60 3.02
N ALA A 182 -3.08 11.35 2.22
CA ALA A 182 -4.34 10.89 1.65
C ALA A 182 -4.12 9.70 0.70
N ILE A 183 -3.10 9.77 -0.17
CA ILE A 183 -2.77 8.66 -1.09
C ILE A 183 -2.44 7.39 -0.29
N ALA A 184 -1.59 7.48 0.73
CA ALA A 184 -1.25 6.34 1.58
C ALA A 184 -2.47 5.76 2.30
N GLN A 185 -3.35 6.62 2.82
CA GLN A 185 -4.54 6.23 3.57
C GLN A 185 -5.56 5.50 2.69
N HIS A 186 -5.73 5.95 1.44
CA HIS A 186 -6.73 5.41 0.53
C HIS A 186 -6.26 4.18 -0.25
N LEU A 187 -4.95 3.95 -0.38
CA LEU A 187 -4.39 2.94 -1.27
C LEU A 187 -5.04 1.54 -1.12
N TYR A 188 -5.03 0.98 0.08
CA TYR A 188 -5.60 -0.36 0.28
C TYR A 188 -7.13 -0.40 0.23
N LYS A 189 -7.78 0.69 0.64
CA LYS A 189 -9.24 0.82 0.50
C LYS A 189 -9.64 0.74 -0.95
N ILE A 190 -9.01 1.51 -1.82
CA ILE A 190 -9.27 1.52 -3.26
C ILE A 190 -9.01 0.16 -3.91
N LEU A 191 -7.93 -0.52 -3.55
CA LEU A 191 -7.66 -1.86 -4.05
C LEU A 191 -8.72 -2.89 -3.64
N ARG A 192 -9.32 -2.75 -2.44
CA ARG A 192 -10.47 -3.57 -2.03
C ARG A 192 -11.75 -3.19 -2.76
N GLU A 193 -11.98 -1.91 -2.97
CA GLU A 193 -13.13 -1.40 -3.72
C GLU A 193 -13.14 -1.90 -5.17
N CYS A 194 -11.97 -2.05 -5.80
CA CYS A 194 -11.86 -2.72 -7.10
C CYS A 194 -12.41 -4.16 -7.07
N ASP A 195 -12.11 -4.91 -6.00
CA ASP A 195 -12.63 -6.26 -5.82
C ASP A 195 -14.16 -6.30 -5.64
N GLU A 196 -14.70 -5.35 -4.87
CA GLU A 196 -16.15 -5.24 -4.61
C GLU A 196 -16.93 -4.86 -5.88
N LEU A 197 -16.34 -3.97 -6.68
CA LEU A 197 -16.91 -3.51 -7.95
C LEU A 197 -16.77 -4.54 -9.08
N ASN A 198 -16.09 -5.67 -8.82
CA ASN A 198 -15.85 -6.75 -9.77
C ASN A 198 -15.26 -6.24 -11.10
N VAL A 199 -14.24 -5.38 -11.02
CA VAL A 199 -13.53 -4.92 -12.22
C VAL A 199 -12.65 -6.05 -12.78
N GLY A 200 -12.47 -6.07 -14.09
CA GLY A 200 -11.66 -7.09 -14.79
C GLY A 200 -10.22 -6.64 -15.07
N GLU A 201 -9.95 -5.33 -15.01
CA GLU A 201 -8.65 -4.73 -15.26
C GLU A 201 -8.53 -3.42 -14.46
N ILE A 202 -7.32 -3.12 -13.97
CA ILE A 202 -7.04 -1.89 -13.21
C ILE A 202 -5.83 -1.19 -13.82
N TYR A 203 -5.98 0.10 -14.13
CA TYR A 203 -4.87 0.98 -14.47
C TYR A 203 -4.66 1.99 -13.35
N SER A 204 -3.40 2.30 -13.05
CA SER A 204 -3.04 3.28 -12.04
C SER A 204 -1.97 4.22 -12.54
N GLU A 205 -2.09 5.47 -12.16
CA GLU A 205 -0.98 6.41 -12.24
C GLU A 205 0.15 6.00 -11.29
N CYS A 206 1.35 6.53 -11.53
CA CYS A 206 2.49 6.43 -10.64
C CYS A 206 2.45 7.56 -9.60
N PHE A 207 2.78 7.27 -8.35
CA PHE A 207 2.75 8.21 -7.22
C PHE A 207 4.14 8.37 -6.60
N GLN A 208 5.14 8.74 -7.42
CA GLN A 208 6.48 9.04 -6.94
C GLN A 208 6.47 10.42 -6.28
N THR A 209 6.48 10.44 -4.97
CA THR A 209 6.43 11.66 -4.16
C THR A 209 7.63 11.71 -3.20
N PRO A 210 8.06 12.91 -2.74
CA PRO A 210 9.35 13.07 -2.07
C PRO A 210 9.49 12.36 -0.73
N ARG A 211 8.43 12.31 0.09
CA ARG A 211 8.50 11.89 1.50
C ARG A 211 8.18 10.39 1.67
N ILE A 212 6.95 9.99 1.43
CA ILE A 212 6.52 8.60 1.59
C ILE A 212 6.19 7.89 0.28
N GLY A 213 6.46 8.54 -0.85
CA GLY A 213 6.20 7.97 -2.18
C GLY A 213 6.86 6.63 -2.41
N GLN A 214 8.09 6.43 -1.91
CA GLN A 214 8.75 5.13 -1.99
C GLN A 214 7.95 4.04 -1.25
N ALA A 215 7.36 4.38 -0.10
CA ALA A 215 6.53 3.45 0.65
C ALA A 215 5.23 3.12 -0.08
N ILE A 216 4.58 4.13 -0.68
CA ILE A 216 3.36 3.99 -1.50
C ILE A 216 3.65 3.12 -2.73
N MET A 217 4.64 3.53 -3.53
CA MET A 217 4.99 2.83 -4.78
C MET A 217 5.40 1.39 -4.55
N LYS A 218 6.08 1.08 -3.45
CA LYS A 218 6.45 -0.29 -3.12
C LYS A 218 5.24 -1.21 -2.94
N ARG A 219 4.14 -0.68 -2.40
CA ARG A 219 2.88 -1.42 -2.24
C ARG A 219 2.11 -1.52 -3.54
N LEU A 220 2.05 -0.44 -4.27
CA LEU A 220 1.40 -0.38 -5.58
C LEU A 220 2.07 -1.33 -6.58
N LEU A 221 3.40 -1.31 -6.68
CA LEU A 221 4.19 -2.23 -7.51
C LEU A 221 3.93 -3.70 -7.16
N LYS A 222 3.83 -4.02 -5.86
CA LYS A 222 3.50 -5.40 -5.43
C LYS A 222 2.07 -5.79 -5.77
N ALA A 223 1.12 -4.87 -5.65
CA ALA A 223 -0.27 -5.09 -6.07
C ALA A 223 -0.35 -5.35 -7.58
N ALA A 224 0.41 -4.60 -8.38
CA ALA A 224 0.50 -4.75 -9.83
C ALA A 224 1.40 -5.91 -10.30
N GLY A 225 1.99 -6.69 -9.36
CA GLY A 225 2.93 -7.74 -9.74
C GLY A 225 4.15 -7.21 -10.52
N HIS A 226 4.58 -5.97 -10.24
CA HIS A 226 5.65 -5.23 -10.92
C HIS A 226 5.40 -4.92 -12.39
N THR A 227 4.14 -4.94 -12.84
CA THR A 227 3.76 -4.57 -14.21
C THR A 227 3.70 -3.05 -14.34
N VAL A 228 4.67 -2.47 -15.05
CA VAL A 228 4.77 -1.01 -15.30
C VAL A 228 4.94 -0.76 -16.79
N ILE A 229 4.24 0.24 -17.29
CA ILE A 229 4.41 0.79 -18.64
C ILE A 229 4.99 2.19 -18.51
N HIS A 230 6.13 2.45 -19.14
CA HIS A 230 6.75 3.78 -19.21
C HIS A 230 6.38 4.47 -20.51
N VAL A 231 5.99 5.76 -20.44
CA VAL A 231 5.56 6.61 -21.58
C VAL A 231 6.24 7.95 -21.56
#